data_725560f0b66f8738441a4bf6a14bb8de
#
_entry.id   725560f0b66f8738441a4bf6a14bb8de
#
_cell.length_a   1.000
_cell.length_b   1.000
_cell.length_c   1.000
_cell.angle_alpha   90.00
_cell.angle_beta   90.00
_cell.angle_gamma   90.00
#
_symmetry.space_group_name_H-M   'P 1'
#
loop_
_entity.id
_entity.type
_entity.pdbx_description
1 polymer ?
#
loop_
_entity_poly.entity_id
_entity_poly.type
_entity_poly.pdbx_seq_one_letter_code
_entity_poly.pdbx_strand_id
1 'polypeptide(L)'
;MINKIYLCSFASSDLDKSVKRFKKQAKEMNVYEKINIHRPNNLSNELKSKVDKLLKSGKKRLYAYAIWKPNIILNNLEKISENSILHYTDIGCHFNLRGIDKLKEYFTITDKHSMLTFEYSRPKEKFGSMNYK
;
A
#
# COMPACT_ATOMS: atom_id res chain seq x y z
N MET A 1 19.98 -8.95 8.59
CA MET A 1 19.81 -9.72 7.31
C MET A 1 18.33 -9.86 7.02
N ILE A 2 17.90 -9.44 5.86
CA ILE A 2 16.49 -9.53 5.44
C ILE A 2 16.13 -10.99 5.21
N ASN A 3 15.11 -11.48 5.92
CA ASN A 3 14.67 -12.87 5.81
C ASN A 3 13.69 -13.04 4.62
N LYS A 4 12.63 -12.26 4.63
CA LYS A 4 11.58 -12.30 3.61
C LYS A 4 11.00 -10.91 3.37
N ILE A 5 10.46 -10.69 2.17
CA ILE A 5 9.79 -9.46 1.81
C ILE A 5 8.34 -9.77 1.47
N TYR A 6 7.43 -9.09 2.14
CA TYR A 6 5.99 -9.23 1.95
C TYR A 6 5.44 -7.94 1.33
N LEU A 7 4.56 -8.07 0.36
CA LEU A 7 3.86 -6.95 -0.25
C LEU A 7 2.42 -6.93 0.21
N CYS A 8 1.93 -5.78 0.65
CA CYS A 8 0.51 -5.59 0.91
C CYS A 8 -0.05 -4.35 0.22
N SER A 9 -1.31 -4.42 -0.13
CA SER A 9 -2.09 -3.34 -0.71
C SER A 9 -3.57 -3.51 -0.36
N PHE A 10 -4.38 -2.53 -0.74
CA PHE A 10 -5.83 -2.58 -0.62
C PHE A 10 -6.49 -2.14 -1.92
N ALA A 11 -7.60 -2.77 -2.27
CA ALA A 11 -8.43 -2.40 -3.41
C ALA A 11 -9.92 -2.51 -3.08
N SER A 12 -10.68 -1.45 -3.32
CA SER A 12 -12.14 -1.50 -3.37
C SER A 12 -12.62 -2.35 -4.55
N SER A 13 -13.89 -2.74 -4.55
CA SER A 13 -14.45 -3.69 -5.53
C SER A 13 -14.42 -3.20 -6.98
N ASP A 14 -14.39 -1.89 -7.19
CA ASP A 14 -14.30 -1.24 -8.50
C ASP A 14 -12.89 -1.27 -9.13
N LEU A 15 -11.87 -1.74 -8.39
CA LEU A 15 -10.47 -1.73 -8.81
C LEU A 15 -9.92 -3.09 -9.28
N ASP A 16 -10.78 -4.00 -9.74
CA ASP A 16 -10.38 -5.36 -10.15
C ASP A 16 -9.34 -5.39 -11.28
N LYS A 17 -9.44 -4.47 -12.24
CA LYS A 17 -8.43 -4.35 -13.31
C LYS A 17 -7.06 -3.95 -12.74
N SER A 18 -7.06 -3.01 -11.79
CA SER A 18 -5.83 -2.60 -11.10
C SER A 18 -5.22 -3.73 -10.28
N VAL A 19 -6.04 -4.55 -9.62
CA VAL A 19 -5.60 -5.73 -8.88
C VAL A 19 -4.90 -6.74 -9.80
N LYS A 20 -5.49 -7.04 -10.96
CA LYS A 20 -4.89 -7.98 -11.93
C LYS A 20 -3.53 -7.49 -12.42
N ARG A 21 -3.44 -6.23 -12.83
CA ARG A 21 -2.19 -5.59 -13.25
C ARG A 21 -1.15 -5.59 -12.14
N PHE A 22 -1.52 -5.13 -10.95
CA PHE A 22 -0.64 -5.04 -9.78
C PHE A 22 -0.03 -6.40 -9.43
N LYS A 23 -0.88 -7.44 -9.31
CA LYS A 23 -0.40 -8.81 -9.03
C LYS A 23 0.57 -9.32 -10.09
N LYS A 24 0.28 -9.09 -11.38
CA LYS A 24 1.15 -9.49 -12.46
C LYS A 24 2.51 -8.82 -12.34
N GLN A 25 2.55 -7.50 -12.26
CA GLN A 25 3.78 -6.72 -12.15
C GLN A 25 4.58 -7.05 -10.89
N ALA A 26 3.92 -7.20 -9.74
CA ALA A 26 4.59 -7.56 -8.49
C ALA A 26 5.22 -8.96 -8.55
N LYS A 27 4.57 -9.93 -9.20
CA LYS A 27 5.14 -11.27 -9.42
C LYS A 27 6.36 -11.23 -10.36
N GLU A 28 6.32 -10.41 -11.39
CA GLU A 28 7.43 -10.23 -12.33
C GLU A 28 8.67 -9.64 -11.65
N MET A 29 8.51 -8.85 -10.57
CA MET A 29 9.63 -8.36 -9.77
C MET A 29 10.41 -9.48 -9.07
N ASN A 30 9.77 -10.61 -8.81
CA ASN A 30 10.38 -11.81 -8.21
C ASN A 30 11.19 -11.54 -6.92
N VAL A 31 10.69 -10.63 -6.08
CA VAL A 31 11.33 -10.27 -4.78
C VAL A 31 10.42 -10.54 -3.58
N TYR A 32 9.13 -10.77 -3.81
CA TYR A 32 8.15 -10.93 -2.74
C TYR A 32 7.88 -12.40 -2.43
N GLU A 33 7.97 -12.77 -1.16
CA GLU A 33 7.54 -14.07 -0.64
C GLU A 33 6.02 -14.24 -0.77
N LYS A 34 5.26 -13.16 -0.50
CA LYS A 34 3.81 -13.17 -0.59
C LYS A 34 3.29 -11.79 -0.98
N ILE A 35 2.22 -11.79 -1.78
CA ILE A 35 1.52 -10.59 -2.21
C ILE A 35 0.10 -10.65 -1.66
N ASN A 36 -0.20 -9.80 -0.66
CA ASN A 36 -1.49 -9.71 0.00
C ASN A 36 -2.25 -8.47 -0.47
N ILE A 37 -3.35 -8.66 -1.20
CA ILE A 37 -4.24 -7.56 -1.56
C ILE A 37 -5.51 -7.70 -0.76
N HIS A 38 -5.71 -6.78 0.17
CA HIS A 38 -6.89 -6.71 1.00
C HIS A 38 -8.07 -6.10 0.24
N ARG A 39 -9.25 -6.54 0.58
CA ARG A 39 -10.52 -6.09 0.01
C ARG A 39 -11.43 -5.60 1.14
N PRO A 40 -12.52 -4.88 0.84
CA PRO A 40 -13.48 -4.43 1.87
C PRO A 40 -13.93 -5.54 2.83
N ASN A 41 -14.09 -6.76 2.32
CA ASN A 41 -14.50 -7.91 3.13
C ASN A 41 -13.45 -8.36 4.16
N ASN A 42 -12.19 -7.98 3.97
CA ASN A 42 -11.10 -8.31 4.89
C ASN A 42 -11.00 -7.33 6.07
N LEU A 43 -11.74 -6.23 6.05
CA LEU A 43 -11.76 -5.25 7.14
C LEU A 43 -12.55 -5.79 8.33
N SER A 44 -12.18 -5.39 9.55
CA SER A 44 -12.96 -5.69 10.75
C SER A 44 -14.38 -5.08 10.67
N ASN A 45 -15.34 -5.67 11.38
CA ASN A 45 -16.72 -5.14 11.39
C ASN A 45 -16.79 -3.69 11.87
N GLU A 46 -15.99 -3.33 12.88
CA GLU A 46 -15.88 -1.96 13.36
C GLU A 46 -15.41 -1.00 12.26
N LEU A 47 -14.35 -1.39 11.55
CA LEU A 47 -13.77 -0.57 10.49
C LEU A 47 -14.72 -0.46 9.28
N LYS A 48 -15.39 -1.57 8.91
CA LYS A 48 -16.45 -1.56 7.89
C LYS A 48 -17.54 -0.55 8.26
N SER A 49 -18.02 -0.56 9.49
CA SER A 49 -19.05 0.37 9.95
C SER A 49 -18.60 1.83 9.85
N LYS A 50 -17.36 2.13 10.21
CA LYS A 50 -16.79 3.49 10.05
C LYS A 50 -16.70 3.91 8.59
N VAL A 51 -16.21 3.03 7.72
CA VAL A 51 -16.15 3.27 6.26
C VAL A 51 -17.55 3.51 5.70
N ASP A 52 -18.53 2.68 6.04
CA ASP A 52 -19.90 2.81 5.55
C ASP A 52 -20.55 4.13 5.96
N LYS A 53 -20.34 4.59 7.19
CA LYS A 53 -20.80 5.90 7.65
C LYS A 53 -20.21 7.04 6.82
N LEU A 54 -18.93 6.98 6.52
CA LEU A 54 -18.25 7.97 5.68
C LEU A 54 -18.79 7.95 4.24
N LEU A 55 -18.96 6.78 3.66
CA LEU A 55 -19.52 6.62 2.30
C LEU A 55 -20.94 7.17 2.22
N LYS A 56 -21.80 6.89 3.20
CA LYS A 56 -23.18 7.40 3.28
C LYS A 56 -23.20 8.94 3.44
N SER A 57 -22.21 9.52 4.08
CA SER A 57 -22.08 10.97 4.19
C SER A 57 -21.52 11.65 2.93
N GLY A 58 -21.34 10.92 1.83
CA GLY A 58 -20.80 11.41 0.56
C GLY A 58 -19.27 11.47 0.48
N LYS A 59 -18.56 11.03 1.50
CA LYS A 59 -17.09 11.03 1.56
C LYS A 59 -16.52 9.78 0.90
N LYS A 60 -16.58 9.73 -0.44
CA LYS A 60 -16.24 8.53 -1.23
C LYS A 60 -14.77 8.45 -1.64
N ARG A 61 -14.03 9.55 -1.58
CA ARG A 61 -12.64 9.62 -2.03
C ARG A 61 -11.76 8.66 -1.25
N LEU A 62 -10.83 7.99 -1.95
CA LEU A 62 -9.90 7.02 -1.37
C LEU A 62 -10.61 5.93 -0.54
N TYR A 63 -11.81 5.57 -0.95
CA TYR A 63 -12.67 4.65 -0.20
C TYR A 63 -12.76 5.07 1.27
N ALA A 64 -13.46 6.20 1.51
CA ALA A 64 -13.60 6.81 2.81
C ALA A 64 -12.26 7.24 3.45
N TYR A 65 -11.48 8.03 2.71
CA TYR A 65 -10.22 8.65 3.17
C TYR A 65 -9.17 7.65 3.67
N ALA A 66 -9.18 6.43 3.18
CA ALA A 66 -8.18 5.42 3.49
C ALA A 66 -7.98 5.17 5.01
N ILE A 67 -9.03 5.32 5.82
CA ILE A 67 -8.97 5.06 7.28
C ILE A 67 -8.60 3.61 7.62
N TRP A 68 -8.74 2.70 6.67
CA TRP A 68 -8.37 1.30 6.75
C TRP A 68 -6.85 1.06 6.65
N LYS A 69 -6.08 2.00 6.10
CA LYS A 69 -4.65 1.81 5.77
C LYS A 69 -3.79 1.44 6.99
N PRO A 70 -3.83 2.17 8.11
CA PRO A 70 -3.03 1.80 9.27
C PRO A 70 -3.37 0.40 9.81
N ASN A 71 -4.65 0.03 9.81
CA ASN A 71 -5.11 -1.26 10.29
C ASN A 71 -4.58 -2.41 9.41
N ILE A 72 -4.62 -2.27 8.09
CA ILE A 72 -4.07 -3.25 7.16
C ILE A 72 -2.57 -3.41 7.34
N ILE A 73 -1.83 -2.32 7.46
CA ILE A 73 -0.38 -2.35 7.66
C ILE A 73 -0.07 -3.09 8.97
N LEU A 74 -0.70 -2.72 10.08
CA LEU A 74 -0.49 -3.34 11.38
C LEU A 74 -0.80 -4.85 11.34
N ASN A 75 -1.96 -5.22 10.82
CA ASN A 75 -2.38 -6.63 10.72
C ASN A 75 -1.43 -7.49 9.87
N ASN A 76 -0.76 -6.91 8.89
CA ASN A 76 0.26 -7.63 8.14
C ASN A 76 1.58 -7.70 8.90
N LEU A 77 2.00 -6.63 9.57
CA LEU A 77 3.21 -6.63 10.40
C LEU A 77 3.17 -7.68 11.50
N GLU A 78 2.03 -7.86 12.15
CA GLU A 78 1.84 -8.87 13.21
C GLU A 78 1.93 -10.32 12.71
N LYS A 79 1.80 -10.55 11.40
CA LYS A 79 1.75 -11.90 10.81
C LYS A 79 3.02 -12.30 10.07
N ILE A 80 3.91 -11.38 9.79
CA ILE A 80 5.17 -11.70 9.13
C ILE A 80 6.22 -12.16 10.15
N SER A 81 7.17 -12.97 9.70
CA SER A 81 8.26 -13.43 10.56
C SER A 81 9.23 -12.30 10.91
N GLU A 82 9.93 -12.46 12.02
CA GLU A 82 10.98 -11.53 12.43
C GLU A 82 12.05 -11.37 11.33
N ASN A 83 12.67 -10.21 11.30
CA ASN A 83 13.66 -9.83 10.29
C ASN A 83 13.11 -9.85 8.85
N SER A 84 11.81 -9.70 8.70
CA SER A 84 11.17 -9.55 7.40
C SER A 84 10.74 -8.10 7.16
N ILE A 85 10.58 -7.75 5.90
CA ILE A 85 10.12 -6.42 5.49
C ILE A 85 8.68 -6.51 4.98
N LEU A 86 7.83 -5.61 5.44
CA LEU A 86 6.55 -5.33 4.85
C LEU A 86 6.65 -4.12 3.92
N HIS A 87 6.42 -4.34 2.64
CA HIS A 87 6.26 -3.28 1.66
C HIS A 87 4.78 -2.99 1.45
N TYR A 88 4.33 -1.79 1.85
CA TYR A 88 3.00 -1.29 1.51
C TYR A 88 3.09 -0.35 0.32
N THR A 89 2.21 -0.54 -0.66
CA THR A 89 2.01 0.42 -1.76
C THR A 89 0.56 0.44 -2.22
N ASP A 90 0.09 1.59 -2.67
CA ASP A 90 -1.29 1.73 -3.16
C ASP A 90 -1.50 0.93 -4.45
N ILE A 91 -2.71 0.39 -4.61
CA ILE A 91 -3.06 -0.48 -5.76
C ILE A 91 -2.93 0.23 -7.11
N GLY A 92 -2.96 1.55 -7.12
CA GLY A 92 -2.73 2.37 -8.31
C GLY A 92 -1.26 2.43 -8.75
N CYS A 93 -0.31 2.06 -7.90
CA CYS A 93 1.11 2.08 -8.24
C CYS A 93 1.46 1.02 -9.29
N HIS A 94 2.51 1.30 -10.04
CA HIS A 94 3.07 0.41 -11.06
C HIS A 94 4.46 -0.06 -10.65
N PHE A 95 4.73 -1.36 -10.81
CA PHE A 95 6.08 -1.90 -10.70
C PHE A 95 6.76 -1.87 -12.05
N ASN A 96 8.05 -1.48 -12.06
CA ASN A 96 8.87 -1.46 -13.26
C ASN A 96 10.12 -2.29 -13.03
N LEU A 97 10.31 -3.34 -13.84
CA LEU A 97 11.48 -4.22 -13.75
C LEU A 97 12.82 -3.47 -13.88
N ARG A 98 12.86 -2.36 -14.64
CA ARG A 98 14.06 -1.51 -14.73
C ARG A 98 14.46 -0.87 -13.39
N GLY A 99 13.52 -0.77 -12.45
CA GLY A 99 13.75 -0.21 -11.11
C GLY A 99 14.05 -1.25 -10.04
N ILE A 100 14.28 -2.53 -10.39
CA ILE A 100 14.43 -3.60 -9.41
C ILE A 100 15.63 -3.40 -8.49
N ASP A 101 16.74 -2.94 -9.01
CA ASP A 101 17.95 -2.70 -8.20
C ASP A 101 17.72 -1.58 -7.19
N LYS A 102 17.02 -0.52 -7.60
CA LYS A 102 16.63 0.55 -6.68
C LYS A 102 15.65 0.08 -5.62
N LEU A 103 14.72 -0.78 -5.96
CA LEU A 103 13.82 -1.39 -5.00
C LEU A 103 14.58 -2.22 -3.95
N LYS A 104 15.55 -3.02 -4.37
CA LYS A 104 16.41 -3.80 -3.47
C LYS A 104 17.25 -2.89 -2.55
N GLU A 105 17.76 -1.77 -3.07
CA GLU A 105 18.43 -0.75 -2.26
C GLU A 105 17.50 -0.21 -1.16
N TYR A 106 16.24 0.08 -1.48
CA TYR A 106 15.24 0.53 -0.50
C TYR A 106 14.99 -0.51 0.59
N PHE A 107 14.96 -1.79 0.26
CA PHE A 107 14.85 -2.85 1.27
C PHE A 107 16.09 -2.89 2.18
N THR A 108 17.29 -2.72 1.64
CA THR A 108 18.52 -2.64 2.42
C THR A 108 18.51 -1.45 3.38
N ILE A 109 18.04 -0.29 2.92
CA ILE A 109 17.86 0.91 3.76
C ILE A 109 16.85 0.63 4.88
N THR A 110 15.73 -0.02 4.55
CA THR A 110 14.71 -0.39 5.53
C THR A 110 15.24 -1.35 6.59
N ASP A 111 16.00 -2.36 6.19
CA ASP A 111 16.66 -3.31 7.11
C ASP A 111 17.57 -2.59 8.11
N LYS A 112 18.32 -1.60 7.63
CA LYS A 112 19.25 -0.82 8.46
C LYS A 112 18.56 0.17 9.40
N HIS A 113 17.45 0.79 8.95
CA HIS A 113 16.83 1.92 9.64
C HIS A 113 15.41 1.60 10.18
N SER A 114 14.97 0.36 10.07
CA SER A 114 13.65 -0.15 10.50
C SER A 114 12.44 0.37 9.72
N MET A 115 12.54 1.51 9.06
CA MET A 115 11.47 2.08 8.25
C MET A 115 12.01 2.98 7.16
N LEU A 116 11.38 2.94 5.99
CA LEU A 116 11.61 3.87 4.89
C LEU A 116 10.26 4.42 4.41
N THR A 117 10.17 5.73 4.34
CA THR A 117 9.05 6.47 3.74
C THR A 117 9.58 7.48 2.74
N PHE A 118 8.72 7.93 1.83
CA PHE A 118 9.10 8.91 0.82
C PHE A 118 8.40 10.24 1.07
N GLU A 119 9.18 11.31 1.07
CA GLU A 119 8.67 12.66 1.09
C GLU A 119 8.64 13.24 -0.33
N TYR A 120 7.54 13.85 -0.71
CA TYR A 120 7.43 14.58 -1.97
C TYR A 120 7.76 16.05 -1.73
N SER A 121 8.97 16.47 -2.10
CA SER A 121 9.30 17.89 -2.21
C SER A 121 8.64 18.47 -3.46
N ARG A 122 7.54 19.21 -3.28
CA ARG A 122 6.96 20.03 -4.34
C ARG A 122 7.25 21.49 -4.06
N PRO A 123 7.65 22.30 -5.08
CA PRO A 123 7.74 23.74 -4.92
C PRO A 123 6.40 24.29 -4.41
N LYS A 124 6.42 25.16 -3.40
CA LYS A 124 5.22 25.74 -2.76
C LYS A 124 4.24 26.33 -3.78
N GLU A 125 4.72 26.88 -4.87
CA GLU A 125 3.93 27.46 -5.96
C GLU A 125 3.00 26.48 -6.69
N LYS A 126 3.29 25.17 -6.67
CA LYS A 126 2.42 24.15 -7.29
C LYS A 126 1.31 23.63 -6.38
N PHE A 127 1.36 23.89 -5.08
CA PHE A 127 0.31 23.47 -4.16
C PHE A 127 -0.95 24.36 -4.22
N GLY A 128 -0.82 25.62 -4.59
CA GLY A 128 -1.96 26.55 -4.70
C GLY A 128 -2.91 26.29 -5.87
N SER A 129 -2.52 25.45 -6.83
CA SER A 129 -3.34 25.14 -8.03
C SER A 129 -4.12 23.83 -7.94
N MET A 130 -3.91 23.02 -6.90
CA MET A 130 -4.72 21.82 -6.69
C MET A 130 -5.98 22.19 -5.89
N ASN A 131 -6.99 22.69 -6.57
CA ASN A 131 -8.35 22.68 -6.06
C ASN A 131 -8.79 21.23 -5.91
N TYR A 132 -8.68 20.69 -4.72
CA TYR A 132 -9.38 19.47 -4.34
C TYR A 132 -10.87 19.82 -4.21
N LYS A 133 -11.60 19.82 -5.34
CA LYS A 133 -13.06 19.84 -5.34
C LYS A 133 -13.60 18.47 -5.02
#